data_032e072b074a3a41df05b39ff3008fa8
#
_entry.id   032e072b074a3a41df05b39ff3008fa8
#
_cell.length_a   1.000
_cell.length_b   1.000
_cell.length_c   1.000
_cell.angle_alpha   90.00
_cell.angle_beta   90.00
_cell.angle_gamma   90.00
#
_symmetry.space_group_name_H-M   'P 1'
#
loop_
_entity.id
_entity.type
_entity.pdbx_description
1 polymer ?
#
loop_
_entity_poly.entity_id
_entity_poly.type
_entity_poly.pdbx_seq_one_letter_code
_entity_poly.pdbx_strand_id
1 'polypeptide(L)'
;DMRTSPHIIQILEKDEAAVILSSEQRLEDIIQGLLAKQWQQQGLTLVNSANNQITVTIEKAIISVEQESVSYSTQSEIIIKVSIDNSKQTLTSSFKNRAHSEGALNADIAVLEREFNQHLSTLIKQILISKDIKTFL
;
A
#
# COMPACT_ATOMS: atom_id res chain seq x y z
N ASP A 1 5.97 -5.27 7.73
CA ASP A 1 5.26 -5.88 6.60
C ASP A 1 4.79 -7.27 7.00
N MET A 2 3.47 -7.48 6.97
CA MET A 2 2.86 -8.76 7.37
C MET A 2 2.25 -9.52 6.19
N ARG A 3 2.62 -9.15 4.98
CA ARG A 3 2.17 -9.89 3.80
C ARG A 3 2.77 -11.29 3.78
N THR A 4 2.01 -12.25 3.27
CA THR A 4 2.50 -13.63 3.12
C THR A 4 3.50 -13.77 1.99
N SER A 5 3.54 -12.81 1.07
CA SER A 5 4.46 -12.79 -0.07
C SER A 5 4.84 -11.35 -0.44
N PRO A 6 6.07 -11.09 -0.90
CA PRO A 6 6.49 -9.75 -1.30
C PRO A 6 5.99 -9.32 -2.69
N HIS A 7 5.36 -10.20 -3.45
CA HIS A 7 4.91 -9.86 -4.79
C HIS A 7 3.75 -8.84 -4.75
N ILE A 8 3.73 -7.96 -5.74
CA ILE A 8 2.73 -6.91 -5.87
C ILE A 8 1.77 -7.19 -7.02
N ILE A 9 2.28 -7.77 -8.11
CA ILE A 9 1.50 -8.04 -9.30
C ILE A 9 1.39 -9.53 -9.50
N GLN A 10 0.16 -9.99 -9.70
CA GLN A 10 -0.14 -11.39 -10.02
C GLN A 10 -1.00 -11.41 -11.29
N ILE A 11 -0.51 -12.08 -12.32
CA ILE A 11 -1.23 -12.22 -13.59
C ILE A 11 -1.65 -13.67 -13.73
N LEU A 12 -2.94 -13.90 -13.84
CA LEU A 12 -3.56 -15.21 -14.00
C LEU A 12 -4.08 -15.35 -15.42
N GLU A 13 -3.63 -16.39 -16.11
CA GLU A 13 -4.10 -16.76 -17.43
C GLU A 13 -4.72 -18.14 -17.36
N LYS A 14 -5.76 -18.35 -18.18
CA LYS A 14 -6.44 -19.65 -18.25
C LYS A 14 -5.45 -20.72 -18.74
N ASP A 15 -5.39 -21.83 -18.01
CA ASP A 15 -4.55 -22.99 -18.32
C ASP A 15 -3.03 -22.72 -18.31
N GLU A 16 -2.58 -21.60 -17.73
CA GLU A 16 -1.17 -21.27 -17.58
C GLU A 16 -0.82 -21.00 -16.12
N ALA A 17 0.49 -21.08 -15.82
CA ALA A 17 0.99 -20.76 -14.50
C ALA A 17 0.88 -19.24 -14.24
N ALA A 18 0.62 -18.87 -13.01
CA ALA A 18 0.56 -17.46 -12.62
C ALA A 18 1.91 -16.78 -12.78
N VAL A 19 1.91 -15.56 -13.31
CA VAL A 19 3.08 -14.70 -13.35
C VAL A 19 3.07 -13.82 -12.10
N ILE A 20 4.13 -13.84 -11.33
CA ILE A 20 4.24 -13.13 -10.06
C ILE A 20 5.41 -12.17 -10.13
N LEU A 21 5.16 -10.90 -9.83
CA LEU A 21 6.15 -9.83 -9.88
C LEU A 21 6.26 -9.15 -8.52
N SER A 22 7.50 -8.90 -8.10
CA SER A 22 7.80 -8.18 -6.86
C SER A 22 8.40 -6.81 -7.19
N SER A 23 8.28 -5.85 -6.27
CA SER A 23 8.91 -4.55 -6.46
C SER A 23 10.43 -4.67 -6.30
N GLU A 24 11.19 -3.86 -7.06
CA GLU A 24 12.65 -3.79 -6.94
C GLU A 24 13.08 -3.28 -5.57
N GLN A 25 12.36 -2.27 -5.06
CA GLN A 25 12.57 -1.74 -3.73
C GLN A 25 11.51 -2.30 -2.78
N ARG A 26 11.89 -2.59 -1.54
CA ARG A 26 10.96 -3.14 -0.55
C ARG A 26 9.83 -2.15 -0.29
N LEU A 27 8.59 -2.64 -0.33
CA LEU A 27 7.41 -1.78 -0.21
C LEU A 27 7.34 -1.09 1.16
N GLU A 28 7.74 -1.76 2.23
CA GLU A 28 7.79 -1.16 3.56
C GLU A 28 8.75 0.02 3.62
N ASP A 29 9.86 -0.03 2.91
CA ASP A 29 10.83 1.07 2.86
C ASP A 29 10.27 2.26 2.09
N ILE A 30 9.56 2.00 1.00
CA ILE A 30 8.91 3.04 0.20
C ILE A 30 7.86 3.77 1.03
N ILE A 31 6.98 3.03 1.69
CA ILE A 31 5.90 3.60 2.50
C ILE A 31 6.45 4.35 3.70
N GLN A 32 7.42 3.78 4.40
CA GLN A 32 8.06 4.44 5.53
C GLN A 32 8.71 5.76 5.11
N GLY A 33 9.44 5.76 3.99
CA GLY A 33 10.08 6.97 3.48
C GLY A 33 9.09 8.05 3.12
N LEU A 34 8.00 7.70 2.45
CA LEU A 34 6.97 8.66 2.06
C LEU A 34 6.26 9.26 3.27
N LEU A 35 5.85 8.45 4.23
CA LEU A 35 5.18 8.91 5.43
C LEU A 35 6.11 9.76 6.30
N ALA A 36 7.35 9.32 6.51
CA ALA A 36 8.32 10.05 7.30
C ALA A 36 8.59 11.44 6.71
N LYS A 37 8.80 11.52 5.40
CA LYS A 37 9.06 12.78 4.71
C LYS A 37 7.87 13.75 4.85
N GLN A 38 6.65 13.26 4.64
CA GLN A 38 5.46 14.09 4.71
C GLN A 38 5.17 14.55 6.15
N TRP A 39 5.32 13.69 7.13
CA TRP A 39 5.13 14.08 8.53
C TRP A 39 6.18 15.09 8.97
N GLN A 40 7.43 14.97 8.53
CA GLN A 40 8.46 15.98 8.80
C GLN A 40 8.09 17.33 8.17
N GLN A 41 7.55 17.33 6.97
CA GLN A 41 7.06 18.55 6.32
C GLN A 41 5.87 19.17 7.06
N GLN A 42 5.11 18.39 7.79
CA GLN A 42 4.00 18.86 8.64
C GLN A 42 4.47 19.34 10.03
N GLY A 43 5.75 19.33 10.29
CA GLY A 43 6.33 19.83 11.53
C GLY A 43 6.63 18.77 12.59
N LEU A 44 6.46 17.48 12.27
CA LEU A 44 6.81 16.41 13.20
C LEU A 44 8.31 16.12 13.16
N THR A 45 8.89 15.89 14.35
CA THR A 45 10.26 15.44 14.47
C THR A 45 10.30 13.94 14.72
N LEU A 46 10.94 13.21 13.82
CA LEU A 46 11.06 11.76 13.93
C LEU A 46 12.40 11.41 14.55
N VAL A 47 12.37 10.71 15.70
CA VAL A 47 13.56 10.25 16.41
C VAL A 47 13.35 8.80 16.85
N ASN A 48 14.46 8.07 17.02
CA ASN A 48 14.41 6.65 17.37
C ASN A 48 14.00 6.38 18.84
N SER A 49 14.01 7.39 19.68
CA SER A 49 13.75 7.27 21.11
C SER A 49 12.62 8.16 21.61
N ALA A 50 11.66 8.48 20.75
CA ALA A 50 10.51 9.29 21.14
C ALA A 50 9.56 8.51 22.06
N ASN A 51 8.80 9.23 22.92
CA ASN A 51 7.77 8.63 23.76
C ASN A 51 6.59 8.09 22.93
N ASN A 52 6.34 8.69 21.76
CA ASN A 52 5.32 8.22 20.84
C ASN A 52 5.97 7.32 19.79
N GLN A 53 5.44 6.13 19.63
CA GLN A 53 5.87 5.19 18.61
C GLN A 53 4.80 5.02 17.55
N ILE A 54 5.19 5.14 16.28
CA ILE A 54 4.30 4.92 15.15
C ILE A 54 4.74 3.64 14.46
N THR A 55 3.82 2.69 14.38
CA THR A 55 4.05 1.42 13.66
C THR A 55 3.12 1.37 12.47
N VAL A 56 3.70 1.19 11.30
CA VAL A 56 2.96 1.05 10.04
C VAL A 56 3.06 -0.39 9.58
N THR A 57 1.92 -1.07 9.44
CA THR A 57 1.87 -2.47 9.04
C THR A 57 1.17 -2.59 7.69
N ILE A 58 1.83 -3.24 6.74
CA ILE A 58 1.23 -3.58 5.45
C ILE A 58 0.59 -4.95 5.61
N GLU A 59 -0.73 -5.00 5.61
CA GLU A 59 -1.46 -6.25 5.73
C GLU A 59 -1.69 -6.89 4.37
N LYS A 60 -1.91 -6.06 3.34
CA LYS A 60 -2.12 -6.53 1.98
C LYS A 60 -1.70 -5.47 0.97
N ALA A 61 -1.10 -5.88 -0.12
CA ALA A 61 -0.73 -4.99 -1.21
C ALA A 61 -0.54 -5.83 -2.47
N ILE A 62 -1.56 -5.85 -3.34
CA ILE A 62 -1.53 -6.67 -4.54
C ILE A 62 -2.46 -6.12 -5.63
N ILE A 63 -2.05 -6.26 -6.87
CA ILE A 63 -2.87 -6.17 -8.06
C ILE A 63 -2.97 -7.57 -8.66
N SER A 64 -4.18 -8.09 -8.80
CA SER A 64 -4.46 -9.37 -9.46
C SER A 64 -5.09 -9.11 -10.82
N VAL A 65 -4.57 -9.75 -11.83
CA VAL A 65 -5.01 -9.60 -13.21
C VAL A 65 -5.51 -10.95 -13.72
N GLU A 66 -6.74 -10.98 -14.23
CA GLU A 66 -7.25 -12.11 -14.99
C GLU A 66 -7.12 -11.77 -16.48
N GLN A 67 -6.26 -12.50 -17.16
CA GLN A 67 -5.99 -12.32 -18.59
C GLN A 67 -6.83 -13.30 -19.39
N GLU A 68 -7.63 -12.78 -20.33
CA GLU A 68 -8.38 -13.55 -21.30
C GLU A 68 -7.80 -13.33 -22.70
N SER A 69 -8.40 -13.93 -23.73
CA SER A 69 -7.84 -13.90 -25.09
C SER A 69 -7.80 -12.50 -25.69
N VAL A 70 -8.79 -11.65 -25.40
CA VAL A 70 -8.91 -10.30 -25.99
C VAL A 70 -9.11 -9.20 -24.97
N SER A 71 -9.13 -9.55 -23.68
CA SER A 71 -9.39 -8.58 -22.62
C SER A 71 -8.73 -9.02 -21.32
N TYR A 72 -8.64 -8.11 -20.35
CA TYR A 72 -8.23 -8.43 -19.01
C TYR A 72 -9.03 -7.63 -17.98
N SER A 73 -9.11 -8.16 -16.78
CA SER A 73 -9.66 -7.44 -15.64
C SER A 73 -8.66 -7.40 -14.51
N THR A 74 -8.68 -6.31 -13.74
CA THR A 74 -7.79 -6.14 -12.60
C THR A 74 -8.58 -5.93 -11.33
N GLN A 75 -8.06 -6.46 -10.24
CA GLN A 75 -8.52 -6.15 -8.89
C GLN A 75 -7.31 -5.81 -8.05
N SER A 76 -7.33 -4.65 -7.42
CA SER A 76 -6.26 -4.24 -6.50
C SER A 76 -6.79 -4.10 -5.10
N GLU A 77 -5.96 -4.46 -4.13
CA GLU A 77 -6.27 -4.26 -2.72
C GLU A 77 -5.00 -3.90 -1.97
N ILE A 78 -5.07 -2.79 -1.25
CA ILE A 78 -4.01 -2.34 -0.36
C ILE A 78 -4.63 -2.09 1.01
N ILE A 79 -4.06 -2.71 2.04
CA ILE A 79 -4.49 -2.52 3.43
C ILE A 79 -3.27 -2.15 4.25
N ILE A 80 -3.32 -0.96 4.86
CA ILE A 80 -2.27 -0.46 5.74
C ILE A 80 -2.89 -0.14 7.09
N LYS A 81 -2.26 -0.64 8.15
CA LYS A 81 -2.65 -0.35 9.52
C LYS A 81 -1.61 0.55 10.16
N VAL A 82 -2.05 1.64 10.77
CA VAL A 82 -1.20 2.56 11.51
C VAL A 82 -1.56 2.47 12.99
N SER A 83 -0.57 2.19 13.81
CA SER A 83 -0.71 2.10 15.26
C SER A 83 0.21 3.12 15.91
N ILE A 84 -0.34 3.92 16.82
CA ILE A 84 0.42 4.93 17.55
C ILE A 84 0.28 4.66 19.04
N ASP A 85 1.42 4.50 19.70
CA ASP A 85 1.50 4.25 21.13
C ASP A 85 2.21 5.41 21.81
N ASN A 86 1.53 6.03 22.79
CA ASN A 86 2.10 7.17 23.56
C ASN A 86 2.40 6.80 25.01
N SER A 87 2.58 5.52 25.33
CA SER A 87 2.81 4.98 26.67
C SER A 87 1.57 4.91 27.56
N LYS A 88 0.52 5.66 27.27
CA LYS A 88 -0.73 5.66 28.04
C LYS A 88 -1.88 5.06 27.25
N GLN A 89 -1.91 5.31 25.95
CA GLN A 89 -2.97 4.88 25.06
C GLN A 89 -2.37 4.42 23.73
N THR A 90 -3.10 3.55 23.04
CA THR A 90 -2.74 3.11 21.70
C THR A 90 -3.91 3.40 20.76
N LEU A 91 -3.64 4.13 19.69
CA LEU A 91 -4.58 4.33 18.60
C LEU A 91 -4.21 3.41 17.44
N THR A 92 -5.17 2.68 16.92
CA THR A 92 -4.99 1.85 15.74
C THR A 92 -6.04 2.21 14.70
N SER A 93 -5.57 2.53 13.49
CA SER A 93 -6.44 2.83 12.36
C SER A 93 -6.05 2.01 11.15
N SER A 94 -7.04 1.47 10.45
CA SER A 94 -6.83 0.71 9.21
C SER A 94 -7.29 1.53 8.01
N PHE A 95 -6.48 1.50 6.97
CA PHE A 95 -6.74 2.20 5.72
C PHE A 95 -6.77 1.18 4.59
N LYS A 96 -7.84 1.20 3.80
CA LYS A 96 -8.04 0.24 2.71
C LYS A 96 -8.31 0.98 1.41
N ASN A 97 -7.73 0.46 0.34
CA ASN A 97 -8.06 0.88 -1.01
C ASN A 97 -8.31 -0.37 -1.84
N ARG A 98 -9.48 -0.44 -2.44
CA ARG A 98 -9.86 -1.50 -3.39
C ARG A 98 -10.26 -0.87 -4.69
N ALA A 99 -9.78 -1.43 -5.78
CA ALA A 99 -10.11 -0.94 -7.11
C ALA A 99 -10.29 -2.10 -8.08
N HIS A 100 -11.08 -1.84 -9.10
CA HIS A 100 -11.33 -2.77 -10.18
C HIS A 100 -11.24 -2.01 -11.50
N SER A 101 -10.61 -2.61 -12.50
CA SER A 101 -10.56 -2.05 -13.84
C SER A 101 -10.59 -3.15 -14.88
N GLU A 102 -10.92 -2.77 -16.12
CA GLU A 102 -10.93 -3.66 -17.26
C GLU A 102 -10.18 -3.00 -18.42
N GLY A 103 -9.56 -3.82 -19.26
CA GLY A 103 -8.84 -3.32 -20.42
C GLY A 103 -8.93 -4.30 -21.58
N ALA A 104 -8.57 -3.81 -22.77
CA ALA A 104 -8.53 -4.61 -23.98
C ALA A 104 -7.12 -5.18 -24.21
N LEU A 105 -7.06 -6.32 -24.92
CA LEU A 105 -5.83 -7.01 -25.27
C LEU A 105 -5.10 -7.55 -24.04
N ASN A 106 -3.79 -7.33 -23.96
CA ASN A 106 -2.96 -7.84 -22.86
C ASN A 106 -2.72 -6.76 -21.80
N ALA A 107 -2.64 -7.18 -20.54
CA ALA A 107 -2.27 -6.30 -19.46
C ALA A 107 -0.80 -5.85 -19.63
N ASP A 108 -0.57 -4.54 -19.53
CA ASP A 108 0.76 -3.95 -19.59
C ASP A 108 1.26 -3.71 -18.18
N ILE A 109 2.42 -4.26 -17.85
CA ILE A 109 3.03 -4.14 -16.52
C ILE A 109 3.22 -2.68 -16.12
N ALA A 110 3.62 -1.81 -17.05
CA ALA A 110 3.80 -0.38 -16.77
C ALA A 110 2.48 0.29 -16.37
N VAL A 111 1.38 -0.09 -16.99
CA VAL A 111 0.05 0.41 -16.63
C VAL A 111 -0.37 -0.10 -15.25
N LEU A 112 -0.12 -1.36 -14.96
CA LEU A 112 -0.42 -1.97 -13.66
C LEU A 112 0.37 -1.30 -12.53
N GLU A 113 1.65 -1.04 -12.75
CA GLU A 113 2.49 -0.33 -11.78
C GLU A 113 1.99 1.08 -11.53
N ARG A 114 1.57 1.78 -12.58
CA ARG A 114 0.99 3.12 -12.44
C ARG A 114 -0.29 3.10 -11.63
N GLU A 115 -1.18 2.17 -11.92
CA GLU A 115 -2.43 2.01 -11.17
C GLU A 115 -2.16 1.70 -9.69
N PHE A 116 -1.24 0.79 -9.42
CA PHE A 116 -0.84 0.46 -8.05
C PHE A 116 -0.30 1.69 -7.32
N ASN A 117 0.58 2.45 -7.96
CA ASN A 117 1.17 3.66 -7.37
C ASN A 117 0.10 4.73 -7.11
N GLN A 118 -0.89 4.87 -7.97
CA GLN A 118 -2.00 5.79 -7.76
C GLN A 118 -2.85 5.39 -6.55
N HIS A 119 -3.15 4.10 -6.41
CA HIS A 119 -3.91 3.60 -5.26
C HIS A 119 -3.13 3.73 -3.97
N LEU A 120 -1.83 3.45 -4.01
CA LEU A 120 -0.96 3.63 -2.85
C LEU A 120 -0.87 5.10 -2.44
N SER A 121 -0.72 6.01 -3.41
CA SER A 121 -0.69 7.45 -3.14
C SER A 121 -1.98 7.95 -2.51
N THR A 122 -3.12 7.46 -2.98
CA THR A 122 -4.43 7.79 -2.40
C THR A 122 -4.50 7.36 -0.94
N LEU A 123 -4.04 6.15 -0.66
CA LEU A 123 -4.05 5.60 0.69
C LEU A 123 -3.11 6.38 1.63
N ILE A 124 -1.92 6.73 1.16
CA ILE A 124 -0.97 7.54 1.91
C ILE A 124 -1.55 8.91 2.24
N LYS A 125 -2.24 9.55 1.28
CA LYS A 125 -2.92 10.81 1.55
C LYS A 125 -4.00 10.68 2.62
N GLN A 126 -4.76 9.59 2.60
CA GLN A 126 -5.77 9.32 3.63
C GLN A 126 -5.15 9.20 5.02
N ILE A 127 -4.01 8.54 5.12
CA ILE A 127 -3.26 8.43 6.39
C ILE A 127 -2.82 9.82 6.86
N LEU A 128 -2.27 10.63 5.96
CA LEU A 128 -1.72 11.95 6.29
C LEU A 128 -2.78 12.96 6.71
N ILE A 129 -4.00 12.86 6.18
CA ILE A 129 -5.10 13.77 6.53
C ILE A 129 -5.99 13.24 7.65
N SER A 130 -5.71 12.05 8.18
CA SER A 130 -6.52 11.46 9.24
C SER A 130 -6.50 12.34 10.48
N LYS A 131 -7.69 12.80 10.90
CA LYS A 131 -7.83 13.63 12.08
C LYS A 131 -7.49 12.86 13.35
N ASP A 132 -7.82 11.58 13.40
CA ASP A 132 -7.54 10.74 14.57
C ASP A 132 -6.04 10.63 14.80
N ILE A 133 -5.27 10.40 13.73
CA ILE A 133 -3.81 10.33 13.81
C ILE A 133 -3.23 11.68 14.21
N LYS A 134 -3.67 12.77 13.59
CA LYS A 134 -3.18 14.12 13.89
C LYS A 134 -3.48 14.53 15.33
N THR A 135 -4.64 14.18 15.84
CA THR A 135 -5.04 14.50 17.22
C THR A 135 -4.20 13.72 18.22
N PHE A 136 -3.81 12.49 17.88
CA PHE A 136 -3.07 11.61 18.77
C PHE A 136 -1.57 11.96 18.82
N LEU A 137 -1.02 12.50 17.75
CA LEU A 137 0.40 12.91 17.65
C LEU A 137 0.68 14.31 18.34
#